data_64702560eac977fdf99efef4e71a4eed
#
_entry.id   64702560eac977fdf99efef4e71a4eed
#
_cell.length_a   1.000
_cell.length_b   1.000
_cell.length_c   1.000
_cell.angle_alpha   90.00
_cell.angle_beta   90.00
_cell.angle_gamma   90.00
#
_symmetry.space_group_name_H-M   'P 1'
#
loop_
_entity.id
_entity.type
_entity.pdbx_description
1 polymer ?
#
loop_
_entity_poly.entity_id
_entity_poly.type
_entity_poly.pdbx_seq_one_letter_code
_entity_poly.pdbx_strand_id
1 'polypeptide(L)'
;MAGYSARQSTFTTGDTILAAHSNDEFNQLLASFNATTGHTHDGTAGEGGPITSIRDANTLNKVLVDSTNNHLEFYVNVSSSSVQQLRIQDGAIVPITTNDIDLGTSSLQFRNAYFDGTLE
;
A
#
# COMPACT_ATOMS: atom_id res chain seq x y z
N MET A 1 17.23 8.60 5.46
CA MET A 1 17.35 7.58 4.42
C MET A 1 18.30 6.50 4.88
N ALA A 2 17.87 5.27 4.94
CA ALA A 2 18.69 4.11 5.29
C ALA A 2 18.29 2.90 4.46
N GLY A 3 18.07 3.09 3.17
CA GLY A 3 17.88 1.99 2.23
C GLY A 3 19.20 1.28 1.92
N TYR A 4 19.11 0.05 1.47
CA TYR A 4 20.23 -0.64 0.85
C TYR A 4 20.39 -0.12 -0.59
N SER A 5 21.23 0.88 -0.77
CA SER A 5 21.34 1.59 -2.06
C SER A 5 22.38 0.98 -3.01
N ALA A 6 23.36 0.30 -2.47
CA ALA A 6 24.42 -0.35 -3.24
C ALA A 6 25.09 -1.45 -2.43
N ARG A 7 25.65 -2.43 -3.14
CA ARG A 7 26.51 -3.43 -2.55
C ARG A 7 27.77 -2.76 -1.97
N GLN A 8 28.13 -3.10 -0.73
CA GLN A 8 29.30 -2.50 -0.05
C GLN A 8 30.63 -3.05 -0.58
N SER A 9 30.62 -4.30 -1.04
CA SER A 9 31.79 -4.97 -1.59
C SER A 9 31.46 -5.63 -2.93
N THR A 10 32.40 -5.54 -3.89
CA THR A 10 32.35 -6.24 -5.17
C THR A 10 33.50 -7.22 -5.24
N PHE A 11 33.23 -8.50 -5.49
CA PHE A 11 34.21 -9.55 -5.56
C PHE A 11 34.36 -10.08 -6.99
N THR A 12 35.58 -10.43 -7.33
CA THR A 12 35.92 -11.12 -8.59
C THR A 12 36.57 -12.46 -8.30
N THR A 13 36.70 -13.31 -9.32
CA THR A 13 37.34 -14.62 -9.16
C THR A 13 38.77 -14.46 -8.65
N GLY A 14 39.07 -15.12 -7.53
CA GLY A 14 40.39 -15.08 -6.89
C GLY A 14 40.55 -14.08 -5.74
N ASP A 15 39.52 -13.26 -5.49
CA ASP A 15 39.51 -12.34 -4.35
C ASP A 15 39.41 -13.09 -3.01
N THR A 16 40.11 -12.57 -2.00
CA THR A 16 39.94 -13.03 -0.62
C THR A 16 38.74 -12.33 0.00
N ILE A 17 37.74 -13.10 0.43
CA ILE A 17 36.58 -12.58 1.14
C ILE A 17 36.90 -12.52 2.62
N LEU A 18 36.93 -11.31 3.18
CA LEU A 18 37.09 -11.09 4.62
C LEU A 18 35.72 -11.14 5.33
N ALA A 19 35.71 -11.56 6.59
CA ALA A 19 34.50 -11.56 7.42
C ALA A 19 33.83 -10.17 7.47
N ALA A 20 34.60 -9.09 7.47
CA ALA A 20 34.08 -7.73 7.45
C ALA A 20 33.21 -7.47 6.22
N HIS A 21 33.60 -7.94 5.04
CA HIS A 21 32.82 -7.74 3.81
C HIS A 21 31.42 -8.32 3.91
N SER A 22 31.29 -9.56 4.43
CA SER A 22 29.98 -10.19 4.61
C SER A 22 29.18 -9.51 5.72
N ASN A 23 29.82 -9.14 6.84
CA ASN A 23 29.15 -8.45 7.94
C ASN A 23 28.62 -7.09 7.52
N ASP A 24 29.36 -6.35 6.70
CA ASP A 24 28.93 -5.02 6.22
C ASP A 24 27.70 -5.15 5.30
N GLU A 25 27.66 -6.14 4.41
CA GLU A 25 26.48 -6.41 3.57
C GLU A 25 25.25 -6.79 4.43
N PHE A 26 25.41 -7.66 5.42
CA PHE A 26 24.32 -8.03 6.30
C PHE A 26 23.86 -6.89 7.19
N ASN A 27 24.75 -6.06 7.68
CA ASN A 27 24.41 -4.88 8.47
C ASN A 27 23.62 -3.85 7.65
N GLN A 28 23.98 -3.64 6.39
CA GLN A 28 23.22 -2.79 5.47
C GLN A 28 21.82 -3.36 5.22
N LEU A 29 21.72 -4.66 5.00
CA LEU A 29 20.45 -5.33 4.79
C LEU A 29 19.55 -5.21 6.04
N LEU A 30 20.08 -5.45 7.23
CA LEU A 30 19.37 -5.28 8.49
C LEU A 30 18.94 -3.82 8.71
N ALA A 31 19.79 -2.86 8.39
CA ALA A 31 19.46 -1.44 8.49
C ALA A 31 18.28 -1.05 7.60
N SER A 32 18.14 -1.69 6.44
CA SER A 32 17.03 -1.46 5.52
C SER A 32 15.66 -1.84 6.10
N PHE A 33 15.62 -2.75 7.06
CA PHE A 33 14.39 -3.18 7.74
C PHE A 33 14.18 -2.51 9.11
N ASN A 34 14.98 -1.50 9.46
CA ASN A 34 14.80 -0.77 10.70
C ASN A 34 13.50 0.03 10.69
N ALA A 35 12.72 -0.06 11.77
CA ALA A 35 11.40 0.56 11.85
C ALA A 35 11.41 2.10 11.81
N THR A 36 12.55 2.73 12.17
CA THR A 36 12.67 4.19 12.25
C THR A 36 13.50 4.77 11.10
N THR A 37 14.54 4.05 10.69
CA THR A 37 15.54 4.54 9.72
C THR A 37 15.70 3.64 8.51
N GLY A 38 14.86 2.61 8.36
CA GLY A 38 14.85 1.70 7.23
C GLY A 38 14.32 2.35 5.94
N HIS A 39 14.20 1.54 4.89
CA HIS A 39 13.65 2.03 3.62
C HIS A 39 12.16 2.41 3.77
N THR A 40 11.73 3.35 2.97
CA THR A 40 10.33 3.77 2.82
C THR A 40 9.76 3.28 1.50
N HIS A 41 8.44 3.40 1.33
CA HIS A 41 7.75 3.07 0.08
C HIS A 41 7.07 4.32 -0.49
N ASP A 42 7.81 5.41 -0.61
CA ASP A 42 7.32 6.71 -1.05
C ASP A 42 7.74 7.09 -2.48
N GLY A 43 8.50 6.22 -3.15
CA GLY A 43 9.00 6.44 -4.50
C GLY A 43 10.34 7.18 -4.57
N THR A 44 10.96 7.49 -3.43
CA THR A 44 12.31 8.05 -3.39
C THR A 44 13.33 7.06 -3.96
N ALA A 45 14.29 7.54 -4.74
CA ALA A 45 15.34 6.69 -5.32
C ALA A 45 16.15 5.99 -4.24
N GLY A 46 16.30 4.66 -4.35
CA GLY A 46 16.98 3.81 -3.37
C GLY A 46 16.10 3.36 -2.20
N GLU A 47 14.87 3.81 -2.16
CA GLU A 47 13.82 3.33 -1.25
C GLU A 47 12.91 2.35 -2.00
N GLY A 48 11.88 1.82 -1.37
CA GLY A 48 10.88 1.01 -2.08
C GLY A 48 10.01 1.86 -3.01
N GLY A 49 9.50 1.29 -4.09
CA GLY A 49 8.47 1.95 -4.89
C GLY A 49 7.21 2.25 -4.08
N PRO A 50 6.37 3.22 -4.50
CA PRO A 50 5.14 3.55 -3.78
C PRO A 50 4.22 2.33 -3.66
N ILE A 51 3.56 2.20 -2.51
CA ILE A 51 2.55 1.15 -2.31
C ILE A 51 1.28 1.59 -3.04
N THR A 52 0.94 0.91 -4.14
CA THR A 52 -0.23 1.21 -4.96
C THR A 52 -1.44 0.35 -4.62
N SER A 53 -1.28 -0.67 -3.76
CA SER A 53 -2.40 -1.49 -3.30
C SER A 53 -2.13 -2.15 -1.95
N ILE A 54 -3.19 -2.26 -1.15
CA ILE A 54 -3.25 -3.11 0.06
C ILE A 54 -4.26 -4.20 -0.25
N ARG A 55 -3.88 -5.48 -0.08
CA ARG A 55 -4.71 -6.61 -0.48
C ARG A 55 -4.51 -7.83 0.43
N ASP A 56 -5.51 -8.70 0.46
CA ASP A 56 -5.40 -10.01 1.08
C ASP A 56 -4.61 -11.01 0.21
N ALA A 57 -4.37 -12.21 0.74
CA ALA A 57 -3.55 -13.23 0.08
C ALA A 57 -4.12 -13.70 -1.27
N ASN A 58 -5.44 -13.73 -1.45
CA ASN A 58 -6.11 -14.12 -2.68
C ASN A 58 -6.44 -12.94 -3.61
N THR A 59 -6.08 -11.70 -3.19
CA THR A 59 -6.26 -10.45 -3.94
C THR A 59 -7.70 -10.05 -4.24
N LEU A 60 -8.67 -10.68 -3.58
CA LEU A 60 -10.09 -10.41 -3.80
C LEU A 60 -10.60 -9.21 -2.99
N ASN A 61 -10.05 -9.01 -1.77
CA ASN A 61 -10.29 -7.80 -0.97
C ASN A 61 -9.09 -6.88 -1.11
N LYS A 62 -9.30 -5.64 -1.52
CA LYS A 62 -8.19 -4.69 -1.71
C LYS A 62 -8.63 -3.23 -1.71
N VAL A 63 -7.67 -2.37 -1.37
CA VAL A 63 -7.69 -0.95 -1.70
C VAL A 63 -6.64 -0.72 -2.78
N LEU A 64 -7.00 -0.05 -3.86
CA LEU A 64 -6.16 0.22 -5.02
C LEU A 64 -6.03 1.72 -5.25
N VAL A 65 -4.83 2.19 -5.57
CA VAL A 65 -4.58 3.54 -6.10
C VAL A 65 -4.63 3.46 -7.62
N ASP A 66 -5.70 3.94 -8.22
CA ASP A 66 -5.80 4.10 -9.68
C ASP A 66 -5.25 5.48 -10.09
N SER A 67 -3.98 5.50 -10.45
CA SER A 67 -3.30 6.73 -10.89
C SER A 67 -3.72 7.19 -12.30
N THR A 68 -4.36 6.35 -13.09
CA THR A 68 -4.86 6.71 -14.43
C THR A 68 -6.11 7.57 -14.32
N ASN A 69 -7.02 7.21 -13.41
CA ASN A 69 -8.28 7.92 -13.20
C ASN A 69 -8.26 8.80 -11.95
N ASN A 70 -7.16 8.82 -11.18
CA ASN A 70 -7.01 9.55 -9.92
C ASN A 70 -8.06 9.16 -8.88
N HIS A 71 -8.23 7.85 -8.66
CA HIS A 71 -9.16 7.29 -7.70
C HIS A 71 -8.46 6.48 -6.62
N LEU A 72 -9.04 6.44 -5.42
CA LEU A 72 -8.85 5.36 -4.45
C LEU A 72 -10.05 4.43 -4.57
N GLU A 73 -9.80 3.17 -4.86
CA GLU A 73 -10.82 2.17 -5.15
C GLU A 73 -10.88 1.09 -4.08
N PHE A 74 -12.08 0.68 -3.69
CA PHE A 74 -12.33 -0.30 -2.64
C PHE A 74 -13.06 -1.51 -3.21
N TYR A 75 -12.44 -2.67 -3.05
CA TYR A 75 -12.93 -3.94 -3.55
C TYR A 75 -13.18 -4.92 -2.41
N VAL A 76 -14.24 -5.70 -2.52
CA VAL A 76 -14.51 -6.83 -1.62
C VAL A 76 -14.76 -8.11 -2.41
N ASN A 77 -14.51 -9.23 -1.76
CA ASN A 77 -14.82 -10.55 -2.30
C ASN A 77 -16.34 -10.79 -2.26
N VAL A 78 -16.94 -10.92 -3.42
CA VAL A 78 -18.33 -11.30 -3.59
C VAL A 78 -18.37 -12.57 -4.43
N SER A 79 -18.77 -13.69 -3.83
CA SER A 79 -18.88 -14.99 -4.50
C SER A 79 -17.62 -15.39 -5.27
N SER A 80 -16.45 -15.26 -4.62
CA SER A 80 -15.11 -15.56 -5.19
C SER A 80 -14.68 -14.64 -6.34
N SER A 81 -15.28 -13.45 -6.44
CA SER A 81 -14.88 -12.41 -7.39
C SER A 81 -14.53 -11.12 -6.66
N SER A 82 -13.49 -10.42 -7.13
CA SER A 82 -13.15 -9.10 -6.63
C SER A 82 -14.09 -8.08 -7.25
N VAL A 83 -15.00 -7.53 -6.45
CA VAL A 83 -16.01 -6.57 -6.91
C VAL A 83 -15.71 -5.21 -6.31
N GLN A 84 -15.55 -4.20 -7.16
CA GLN A 84 -15.40 -2.82 -6.72
C GLN A 84 -16.72 -2.33 -6.12
N GLN A 85 -16.69 -1.84 -4.89
CA GLN A 85 -17.85 -1.36 -4.17
C GLN A 85 -17.99 0.15 -4.29
N LEU A 86 -16.93 0.85 -3.95
CA LEU A 86 -16.91 2.31 -4.00
C LEU A 86 -15.53 2.83 -4.39
N ARG A 87 -15.50 4.09 -4.76
CA ARG A 87 -14.25 4.85 -4.95
C ARG A 87 -14.33 6.22 -4.30
N ILE A 88 -13.16 6.75 -3.95
CA ILE A 88 -13.00 8.15 -3.58
C ILE A 88 -12.36 8.85 -4.76
N GLN A 89 -12.98 9.92 -5.22
CA GLN A 89 -12.49 10.79 -6.29
C GLN A 89 -12.59 12.24 -5.84
N ASP A 90 -12.14 13.19 -6.67
CA ASP A 90 -12.23 14.61 -6.33
C ASP A 90 -13.66 15.01 -5.96
N GLY A 91 -13.82 15.51 -4.75
CA GLY A 91 -15.10 16.00 -4.22
C GLY A 91 -16.16 14.95 -3.86
N ALA A 92 -15.90 13.62 -4.03
CA ALA A 92 -16.94 12.63 -3.82
C ALA A 92 -16.46 11.26 -3.33
N ILE A 93 -17.30 10.61 -2.53
CA ILE A 93 -17.29 9.15 -2.31
C ILE A 93 -18.43 8.57 -3.13
N VAL A 94 -18.11 7.71 -4.08
CA VAL A 94 -19.06 7.26 -5.11
C VAL A 94 -19.21 5.74 -5.07
N PRO A 95 -20.43 5.19 -4.92
CA PRO A 95 -20.70 3.78 -5.16
C PRO A 95 -20.52 3.47 -6.66
N ILE A 96 -20.12 2.26 -7.00
CA ILE A 96 -19.92 1.87 -8.40
C ILE A 96 -21.26 1.52 -9.08
N THR A 97 -22.20 1.00 -8.31
CA THR A 97 -23.54 0.69 -8.77
C THR A 97 -24.54 1.57 -8.03
N THR A 98 -25.47 2.16 -8.76
CA THR A 98 -26.53 3.00 -8.17
C THR A 98 -27.40 2.17 -7.23
N ASN A 99 -27.68 2.70 -6.03
CA ASN A 99 -28.56 2.07 -5.03
C ASN A 99 -28.06 0.70 -4.53
N ASP A 100 -26.76 0.52 -4.40
CA ASP A 100 -26.14 -0.76 -4.04
C ASP A 100 -25.47 -0.76 -2.66
N ILE A 101 -25.06 0.39 -2.14
CA ILE A 101 -24.29 0.51 -0.90
C ILE A 101 -25.04 1.35 0.12
N ASP A 102 -25.29 0.75 1.28
CA ASP A 102 -25.82 1.43 2.45
C ASP A 102 -24.72 2.02 3.34
N LEU A 103 -25.03 3.07 4.06
CA LEU A 103 -24.25 3.56 5.18
C LEU A 103 -24.72 2.89 6.47
N GLY A 104 -24.05 1.83 6.87
CA GLY A 104 -24.42 0.98 7.99
C GLY A 104 -25.32 -0.18 7.58
N THR A 105 -25.83 -0.90 8.56
CA THR A 105 -26.77 -2.02 8.41
C THR A 105 -27.90 -1.87 9.42
N SER A 106 -28.93 -2.70 9.33
CA SER A 106 -30.06 -2.70 10.28
C SER A 106 -29.62 -2.97 11.74
N SER A 107 -28.49 -3.65 11.93
CA SER A 107 -27.94 -4.02 13.25
C SER A 107 -26.68 -3.26 13.63
N LEU A 108 -25.95 -2.66 12.69
CA LEU A 108 -24.74 -1.88 12.91
C LEU A 108 -24.90 -0.49 12.28
N GLN A 109 -25.38 0.46 13.07
CA GLN A 109 -25.75 1.79 12.62
C GLN A 109 -24.70 2.83 13.03
N PHE A 110 -24.53 3.88 12.21
CA PHE A 110 -23.80 5.06 12.62
C PHE A 110 -24.56 5.81 13.70
N ARG A 111 -23.86 6.29 14.72
CA ARG A 111 -24.49 7.04 15.82
C ARG A 111 -25.03 8.41 15.35
N ASN A 112 -24.21 9.13 14.57
CA ASN A 112 -24.54 10.47 14.09
C ASN A 112 -24.00 10.64 12.66
N ALA A 113 -24.67 11.49 11.88
CA ALA A 113 -24.19 11.99 10.60
C ALA A 113 -24.31 13.52 10.61
N TYR A 114 -23.26 14.22 10.21
CA TYR A 114 -23.22 15.70 10.16
C TYR A 114 -22.95 16.11 8.72
N PHE A 115 -23.91 16.80 8.12
CA PHE A 115 -23.82 17.33 6.76
C PHE A 115 -24.10 18.82 6.79
N ASP A 116 -23.30 19.60 6.06
CA ASP A 116 -23.57 21.01 5.81
C ASP A 116 -24.18 21.12 4.40
N GLY A 117 -25.47 21.25 4.33
CA GLY A 117 -26.23 21.26 3.07
C GLY A 117 -27.50 20.41 3.11
N THR A 118 -28.09 20.19 1.95
CA THR A 118 -29.32 19.41 1.79
C THR A 118 -29.00 17.96 1.43
N LEU A 119 -29.69 17.01 2.11
CA LEU A 119 -29.74 15.62 1.69
C LEU A 119 -30.85 15.47 0.64
N GLU A 120 -30.50 15.06 -0.56
CA GLU A 120 -31.44 14.83 -1.66
C GLU A 120 -31.67 13.32 -1.90
#